data_a723294f365a8a5f81394e179c9b4f2c
#
_entry.id   a723294f365a8a5f81394e179c9b4f2c
#
_cell.length_a   1.000
_cell.length_b   1.000
_cell.length_c   1.000
_cell.angle_alpha   90.00
_cell.angle_beta   90.00
_cell.angle_gamma   90.00
#
_symmetry.space_group_name_H-M   'P 1'
#
loop_
_entity.id
_entity.type
_entity.pdbx_description
1 polymer ?
#
loop_
_entity_poly.entity_id
_entity_poly.type
_entity_poly.pdbx_seq_one_letter_code
_entity_poly.pdbx_strand_id
1 'polypeptide(L)'
;MTVLGLMSGTSFDGLDLCVVTFEEVDSAYRYTINATLHYPYEEEFVQALKKAHLMNEAEIAALEKTFDSLTIEAIGRLLEASDLQIDLIASHGHTTMHQPEKGLTKQIGDGRRLSETFGIPAVYDFRSYDVALGGQGAPLVPIGDELLFHSFDVCINLGGISNLSYSYKNTRRAFDIGMFNTPINDLVQSLGYAYDKDGAIARSGRTILSLYNDLNALEFYALQGAKSLGKEWYHDQYAKKITAMKAPVEDLVRTVTAHNVHQITQALKTIFDADSELEKLNVLITGGGTHNSFAMELLRTQTLDFATLLIPDHQLIDYKEALIFAFMGYLRVQNKINVYSSVTGASADSCAGTLIQPNEQRTFS
;
A
#
# COMPACT_ATOMS: atom_id res chain seq x y z
N MET A 1 -11.43 -8.39 -19.66
CA MET A 1 -10.30 -7.53 -20.00
C MET A 1 -9.12 -7.89 -19.13
N THR A 2 -7.98 -8.17 -19.76
CA THR A 2 -6.77 -8.56 -19.04
C THR A 2 -5.82 -7.37 -18.93
N VAL A 3 -5.48 -7.01 -17.69
CA VAL A 3 -4.71 -5.80 -17.36
C VAL A 3 -3.43 -6.20 -16.64
N LEU A 4 -2.31 -5.62 -17.06
CA LEU A 4 -1.03 -5.71 -16.34
C LEU A 4 -0.93 -4.51 -15.38
N GLY A 5 -1.01 -4.76 -14.09
CA GLY A 5 -0.78 -3.77 -13.04
C GLY A 5 0.68 -3.74 -12.61
N LEU A 6 1.21 -2.54 -12.42
CA LEU A 6 2.58 -2.28 -12.00
C LEU A 6 2.60 -1.40 -10.76
N MET A 7 3.32 -1.84 -9.73
CA MET A 7 3.49 -1.08 -8.48
C MET A 7 4.95 -1.07 -8.03
N SER A 8 5.49 0.11 -7.78
CA SER A 8 6.77 0.32 -7.11
C SER A 8 6.53 1.14 -5.85
N GLY A 9 6.67 0.48 -4.69
CA GLY A 9 6.35 1.04 -3.39
C GLY A 9 7.51 1.73 -2.70
N THR A 10 7.24 2.31 -1.52
CA THR A 10 8.23 2.97 -0.65
C THR A 10 9.08 1.99 0.16
N SER A 11 8.89 0.68 -0.01
CA SER A 11 9.78 -0.39 0.47
C SER A 11 11.13 -0.39 -0.26
N PHE A 12 11.15 0.10 -1.52
CA PHE A 12 12.31 0.13 -2.41
C PHE A 12 12.88 -1.27 -2.74
N ASP A 13 12.13 -2.33 -2.54
CA ASP A 13 12.57 -3.72 -2.74
C ASP A 13 12.47 -4.17 -4.20
N GLY A 14 11.57 -3.56 -4.99
CA GLY A 14 11.40 -3.92 -6.39
C GLY A 14 10.16 -3.33 -7.04
N LEU A 15 9.87 -3.87 -8.22
CA LEU A 15 8.66 -3.63 -8.98
C LEU A 15 7.78 -4.88 -8.94
N ASP A 16 6.54 -4.73 -8.50
CA ASP A 16 5.54 -5.76 -8.49
C ASP A 16 4.69 -5.66 -9.75
N LEU A 17 4.58 -6.79 -10.46
CA LEU A 17 3.78 -6.96 -11.66
C LEU A 17 2.67 -7.97 -11.38
N CYS A 18 1.44 -7.63 -11.75
CA CYS A 18 0.28 -8.50 -11.58
C CYS A 18 -0.60 -8.47 -12.84
N VAL A 19 -0.70 -9.60 -13.54
CA VAL A 19 -1.63 -9.75 -14.68
C VAL A 19 -2.96 -10.25 -14.17
N VAL A 20 -4.00 -9.47 -14.41
CA VAL A 20 -5.34 -9.71 -13.86
C VAL A 20 -6.38 -9.63 -14.94
N THR A 21 -7.25 -10.62 -15.02
CA THR A 21 -8.48 -10.56 -15.82
C THR A 21 -9.63 -10.08 -14.96
N PHE A 22 -10.26 -8.97 -15.38
CA PHE A 22 -11.45 -8.41 -14.75
C PHE A 22 -12.70 -8.69 -15.57
N GLU A 23 -13.78 -8.99 -14.86
CA GLU A 23 -15.12 -9.18 -15.40
C GLU A 23 -16.12 -8.42 -14.53
N GLU A 24 -17.13 -7.84 -15.16
CA GLU A 24 -18.28 -7.23 -14.47
C GLU A 24 -19.49 -8.14 -14.67
N VAL A 25 -20.02 -8.68 -13.57
CA VAL A 25 -21.15 -9.60 -13.55
C VAL A 25 -22.17 -9.08 -12.53
N ASP A 26 -23.38 -8.81 -12.99
CA ASP A 26 -24.47 -8.30 -12.15
C ASP A 26 -24.09 -7.06 -11.32
N SER A 27 -23.37 -6.14 -11.94
CA SER A 27 -22.84 -4.90 -11.33
C SER A 27 -21.78 -5.12 -10.23
N ALA A 28 -21.30 -6.34 -10.04
CA ALA A 28 -20.16 -6.65 -9.19
C ALA A 28 -18.91 -6.96 -10.04
N TYR A 29 -17.74 -6.63 -9.52
CA TYR A 29 -16.48 -6.95 -10.19
C TYR A 29 -15.92 -8.26 -9.67
N ARG A 30 -15.44 -9.07 -10.62
CA ARG A 30 -14.68 -10.29 -10.34
C ARG A 30 -13.30 -10.16 -10.95
N TYR A 31 -12.32 -10.80 -10.34
CA TYR A 31 -10.96 -10.82 -10.85
C TYR A 31 -10.34 -12.22 -10.77
N THR A 32 -9.41 -12.48 -11.68
CA THR A 32 -8.55 -13.66 -11.66
C THR A 32 -7.12 -13.20 -11.86
N ILE A 33 -6.23 -13.49 -10.91
CA ILE A 33 -4.80 -13.26 -11.07
C ILE A 33 -4.25 -14.37 -11.96
N ASN A 34 -3.72 -14.00 -13.14
CA ASN A 34 -3.21 -14.92 -14.13
C ASN A 34 -1.72 -15.18 -13.97
N ALA A 35 -0.95 -14.13 -13.63
CA ALA A 35 0.49 -14.20 -13.39
C ALA A 35 0.95 -13.06 -12.47
N THR A 36 2.04 -13.31 -11.76
CA THR A 36 2.70 -12.28 -10.93
C THR A 36 4.21 -12.40 -11.09
N LEU A 37 4.91 -11.28 -10.94
CA LEU A 37 6.35 -11.22 -10.92
C LEU A 37 6.79 -10.11 -9.97
N HIS A 38 7.71 -10.43 -9.05
CA HIS A 38 8.49 -9.44 -8.32
C HIS A 38 9.84 -9.27 -9.02
N TYR A 39 10.16 -8.04 -9.45
CA TYR A 39 11.41 -7.69 -10.08
C TYR A 39 12.25 -6.86 -9.11
N PRO A 40 13.25 -7.45 -8.42
CA PRO A 40 14.01 -6.78 -7.39
C PRO A 40 14.90 -5.68 -7.98
N TYR A 41 15.10 -4.58 -7.23
CA TYR A 41 16.01 -3.53 -7.61
C TYR A 41 17.43 -3.81 -7.10
N GLU A 42 18.42 -3.45 -7.92
CA GLU A 42 19.83 -3.44 -7.51
C GLU A 42 20.07 -2.31 -6.49
N GLU A 43 21.00 -2.54 -5.55
CA GLU A 43 21.26 -1.61 -4.44
C GLU A 43 21.59 -0.19 -4.90
N GLU A 44 22.32 -0.04 -6.01
CA GLU A 44 22.67 1.28 -6.57
C GLU A 44 21.40 2.06 -6.96
N PHE A 45 20.43 1.39 -7.59
CA PHE A 45 19.17 2.00 -7.97
C PHE A 45 18.31 2.32 -6.74
N VAL A 46 18.27 1.44 -5.73
CA VAL A 46 17.62 1.69 -4.44
C VAL A 46 18.16 2.96 -3.78
N GLN A 47 19.48 3.14 -3.76
CA GLN A 47 20.10 4.34 -3.19
C GLN A 47 19.76 5.61 -4.00
N ALA A 48 19.62 5.50 -5.31
CA ALA A 48 19.18 6.61 -6.16
C ALA A 48 17.71 6.97 -5.87
N LEU A 49 16.81 6.00 -5.78
CA LEU A 49 15.39 6.22 -5.42
C LEU A 49 15.23 6.88 -4.04
N LYS A 50 15.98 6.42 -3.03
CA LYS A 50 15.95 7.02 -1.69
C LYS A 50 16.35 8.50 -1.67
N LYS A 51 17.22 8.93 -2.60
CA LYS A 51 17.70 10.31 -2.72
C LYS A 51 16.91 11.15 -3.72
N ALA A 52 15.92 10.58 -4.41
CA ALA A 52 15.19 11.25 -5.49
C ALA A 52 14.56 12.58 -5.04
N HIS A 53 14.10 12.68 -3.81
CA HIS A 53 13.54 13.92 -3.24
C HIS A 53 14.52 15.10 -3.12
N LEU A 54 15.83 14.86 -3.29
CA LEU A 54 16.90 15.86 -3.27
C LEU A 54 17.39 16.21 -4.69
N MET A 55 16.93 15.50 -5.72
CA MET A 55 17.41 15.62 -7.09
C MET A 55 16.78 16.80 -7.81
N ASN A 56 17.54 17.39 -8.73
CA ASN A 56 17.00 18.37 -9.68
C ASN A 56 16.26 17.69 -10.85
N GLU A 57 15.61 18.48 -11.71
CA GLU A 57 14.80 17.96 -12.82
C GLU A 57 15.58 17.08 -13.79
N ALA A 58 16.84 17.42 -14.11
CA ALA A 58 17.67 16.62 -15.02
C ALA A 58 18.08 15.27 -14.41
N GLU A 59 18.35 15.26 -13.11
CA GLU A 59 18.65 14.04 -12.35
C GLU A 59 17.42 13.14 -12.24
N ILE A 60 16.24 13.71 -11.97
CA ILE A 60 14.96 12.97 -11.96
C ILE A 60 14.66 12.40 -13.35
N ALA A 61 14.87 13.16 -14.43
CA ALA A 61 14.68 12.65 -15.79
C ALA A 61 15.64 11.50 -16.15
N ALA A 62 16.86 11.52 -15.64
CA ALA A 62 17.80 10.41 -15.81
C ALA A 62 17.36 9.18 -15.00
N LEU A 63 16.92 9.38 -13.76
CA LEU A 63 16.40 8.31 -12.90
C LEU A 63 15.14 7.67 -13.53
N GLU A 64 14.22 8.47 -14.09
CA GLU A 64 13.03 8.00 -14.78
C GLU A 64 13.38 7.11 -15.98
N LYS A 65 14.37 7.49 -16.80
CA LYS A 65 14.83 6.64 -17.91
C LYS A 65 15.36 5.29 -17.46
N THR A 66 16.04 5.25 -16.31
CA THR A 66 16.52 3.99 -15.73
C THR A 66 15.34 3.17 -15.23
N PHE A 67 14.41 3.78 -14.50
CA PHE A 67 13.18 3.12 -14.04
C PHE A 67 12.38 2.54 -15.20
N ASP A 68 12.17 3.30 -16.28
CA ASP A 68 11.47 2.83 -17.49
C ASP A 68 12.15 1.63 -18.11
N SER A 69 13.49 1.65 -18.18
CA SER A 69 14.25 0.53 -18.76
C SER A 69 14.11 -0.74 -17.94
N LEU A 70 14.18 -0.64 -16.61
CA LEU A 70 13.94 -1.76 -15.68
C LEU A 70 12.48 -2.26 -15.78
N THR A 71 11.53 -1.35 -15.90
CA THR A 71 10.09 -1.70 -16.06
C THR A 71 9.85 -2.43 -17.37
N ILE A 72 10.44 -1.97 -18.47
CA ILE A 72 10.35 -2.65 -19.77
C ILE A 72 10.96 -4.05 -19.71
N GLU A 73 12.12 -4.18 -19.07
CA GLU A 73 12.76 -5.49 -18.89
C GLU A 73 11.91 -6.44 -18.06
N ALA A 74 11.34 -5.96 -16.94
CA ALA A 74 10.47 -6.75 -16.07
C ALA A 74 9.21 -7.23 -16.81
N ILE A 75 8.57 -6.35 -17.58
CA ILE A 75 7.41 -6.72 -18.43
C ILE A 75 7.83 -7.74 -19.48
N GLY A 76 8.96 -7.53 -20.17
CA GLY A 76 9.49 -8.47 -21.15
C GLY A 76 9.64 -9.89 -20.57
N ARG A 77 10.29 -10.00 -19.41
CA ARG A 77 10.47 -11.29 -18.69
C ARG A 77 9.13 -11.94 -18.33
N LEU A 78 8.14 -11.17 -17.90
CA LEU A 78 6.81 -11.70 -17.57
C LEU A 78 6.10 -12.22 -18.82
N LEU A 79 6.15 -11.48 -19.93
CA LEU A 79 5.50 -11.86 -21.19
C LEU A 79 6.18 -13.09 -21.87
N GLU A 80 7.52 -13.17 -21.80
CA GLU A 80 8.27 -14.33 -22.29
C GLU A 80 7.95 -15.62 -21.51
N ALA A 81 7.63 -15.49 -20.22
CA ALA A 81 7.29 -16.62 -19.35
C ALA A 81 5.81 -17.04 -19.46
N SER A 82 4.99 -16.33 -20.22
CA SER A 82 3.54 -16.55 -20.30
C SER A 82 3.01 -16.25 -21.70
N ASP A 83 2.05 -17.06 -22.18
CA ASP A 83 1.32 -16.81 -23.44
C ASP A 83 0.13 -15.86 -23.24
N LEU A 84 0.20 -14.96 -22.25
CA LEU A 84 -0.90 -14.07 -21.91
C LEU A 84 -1.01 -12.88 -22.86
N GLN A 85 -2.23 -12.62 -23.34
CA GLN A 85 -2.53 -11.38 -24.07
C GLN A 85 -2.94 -10.32 -23.08
N ILE A 86 -2.27 -9.17 -23.12
CA ILE A 86 -2.52 -8.02 -22.27
C ILE A 86 -3.27 -6.94 -23.06
N ASP A 87 -4.43 -6.54 -22.58
CA ASP A 87 -5.26 -5.51 -23.21
C ASP A 87 -4.88 -4.08 -22.77
N LEU A 88 -4.27 -3.95 -21.57
CA LEU A 88 -3.97 -2.68 -20.93
C LEU A 88 -2.79 -2.82 -19.97
N ILE A 89 -1.90 -1.83 -19.93
CA ILE A 89 -0.89 -1.64 -18.90
C ILE A 89 -1.38 -0.54 -17.94
N ALA A 90 -1.35 -0.79 -16.64
CA ALA A 90 -1.72 0.19 -15.62
C ALA A 90 -0.55 0.37 -14.64
N SER A 91 0.16 1.50 -14.72
CA SER A 91 1.38 1.74 -13.98
C SER A 91 1.20 2.84 -12.93
N HIS A 92 1.43 2.49 -11.65
CA HIS A 92 1.57 3.48 -10.60
C HIS A 92 2.85 4.32 -10.75
N GLY A 93 3.91 3.72 -11.30
CA GLY A 93 5.25 4.30 -11.26
C GLY A 93 5.88 4.23 -9.87
N HIS A 94 6.91 5.05 -9.61
CA HIS A 94 7.53 5.20 -8.30
C HIS A 94 7.45 6.64 -7.82
N THR A 95 6.94 6.87 -6.61
CA THR A 95 6.77 8.23 -6.05
C THR A 95 8.10 8.81 -5.62
N THR A 96 8.54 9.88 -6.27
CA THR A 96 9.78 10.62 -5.96
C THR A 96 9.53 11.89 -5.17
N MET A 97 8.35 12.49 -5.33
CA MET A 97 7.94 13.70 -4.62
C MET A 97 6.45 13.62 -4.29
N HIS A 98 6.10 13.98 -3.06
CA HIS A 98 4.71 14.02 -2.64
C HIS A 98 4.50 15.15 -1.62
N GLN A 99 4.00 16.28 -2.11
CA GLN A 99 3.72 17.52 -1.35
C GLN A 99 2.35 18.05 -1.77
N PRO A 100 1.26 17.34 -1.47
CA PRO A 100 -0.08 17.67 -1.95
C PRO A 100 -0.55 19.03 -1.42
N GLU A 101 -0.09 19.48 -0.26
CA GLU A 101 -0.36 20.83 0.27
C GLU A 101 0.20 21.96 -0.60
N LYS A 102 1.15 21.64 -1.49
CA LYS A 102 1.69 22.54 -2.52
C LYS A 102 1.15 22.24 -3.92
N GLY A 103 0.18 21.33 -4.03
CA GLY A 103 -0.35 20.87 -5.29
C GLY A 103 0.63 20.00 -6.10
N LEU A 104 1.62 19.38 -5.45
CA LEU A 104 2.70 18.64 -6.11
C LEU A 104 2.69 17.16 -5.71
N THR A 105 2.63 16.32 -6.73
CA THR A 105 2.95 14.90 -6.61
C THR A 105 3.66 14.46 -7.88
N LYS A 106 4.73 13.68 -7.77
CA LYS A 106 5.50 13.20 -8.92
C LYS A 106 5.80 11.72 -8.74
N GLN A 107 5.31 10.95 -9.68
CA GLN A 107 5.71 9.56 -9.90
C GLN A 107 6.57 9.52 -11.15
N ILE A 108 7.72 8.84 -11.09
CA ILE A 108 8.50 8.48 -12.28
C ILE A 108 7.92 7.21 -12.89
N GLY A 109 8.05 7.08 -14.20
CA GLY A 109 7.51 5.97 -15.00
C GLY A 109 6.63 6.52 -16.13
N ASP A 110 7.18 6.55 -17.35
CA ASP A 110 6.48 7.08 -18.52
C ASP A 110 5.58 6.00 -19.16
N GLY A 111 4.29 6.07 -18.90
CA GLY A 111 3.29 5.18 -19.49
C GLY A 111 3.25 5.25 -21.04
N ARG A 112 3.66 6.38 -21.64
CA ARG A 112 3.78 6.51 -23.11
C ARG A 112 4.86 5.58 -23.63
N ARG A 113 6.03 5.58 -22.99
CA ARG A 113 7.14 4.72 -23.37
C ARG A 113 6.79 3.23 -23.26
N LEU A 114 6.02 2.86 -22.23
CA LEU A 114 5.50 1.50 -22.09
C LEU A 114 4.54 1.15 -23.23
N SER A 115 3.57 2.06 -23.53
CA SER A 115 2.60 1.85 -24.60
C SER A 115 3.27 1.70 -25.98
N GLU A 116 4.23 2.57 -26.30
CA GLU A 116 4.98 2.52 -27.57
C GLU A 116 5.84 1.24 -27.69
N THR A 117 6.47 0.80 -26.59
CA THR A 117 7.35 -0.37 -26.60
C THR A 117 6.58 -1.67 -26.82
N PHE A 118 5.44 -1.82 -26.18
CA PHE A 118 4.67 -3.07 -26.23
C PHE A 118 3.49 -3.03 -27.23
N GLY A 119 3.17 -1.88 -27.80
CA GLY A 119 1.98 -1.73 -28.67
C GLY A 119 0.66 -1.91 -27.91
N ILE A 120 0.65 -1.69 -26.60
CA ILE A 120 -0.49 -1.87 -25.70
C ILE A 120 -0.88 -0.53 -25.11
N PRO A 121 -2.18 -0.19 -25.01
CA PRO A 121 -2.61 1.01 -24.27
C PRO A 121 -2.07 1.03 -22.85
N ALA A 122 -1.77 2.23 -22.31
CA ALA A 122 -1.29 2.38 -20.96
C ALA A 122 -2.06 3.46 -20.18
N VAL A 123 -2.32 3.20 -18.90
CA VAL A 123 -2.81 4.20 -17.93
C VAL A 123 -1.74 4.39 -16.86
N TYR A 124 -1.42 5.66 -16.59
CA TYR A 124 -0.44 6.04 -15.58
C TYR A 124 -0.83 7.36 -14.94
N ASP A 125 -0.06 7.87 -13.97
CA ASP A 125 -0.33 9.11 -13.25
C ASP A 125 -1.74 9.14 -12.61
N PHE A 126 -1.96 8.23 -11.68
CA PHE A 126 -3.23 8.13 -10.96
C PHE A 126 -3.43 9.17 -9.86
N ARG A 127 -2.38 9.95 -9.50
CA ARG A 127 -2.42 10.84 -8.31
C ARG A 127 -2.62 12.31 -8.64
N SER A 128 -2.08 12.79 -9.76
CA SER A 128 -2.04 14.22 -10.08
C SER A 128 -3.43 14.83 -10.22
N TYR A 129 -4.41 14.10 -10.76
CA TYR A 129 -5.75 14.63 -10.92
C TYR A 129 -6.48 14.81 -9.58
N ASP A 130 -6.32 13.89 -8.65
CA ASP A 130 -6.87 14.01 -7.28
C ASP A 130 -6.25 15.21 -6.54
N VAL A 131 -4.93 15.38 -6.65
CA VAL A 131 -4.23 16.55 -6.08
C VAL A 131 -4.71 17.86 -6.70
N ALA A 132 -4.97 17.88 -8.02
CA ALA A 132 -5.55 19.05 -8.69
C ALA A 132 -6.97 19.38 -8.21
N LEU A 133 -7.72 18.39 -7.73
CA LEU A 133 -9.02 18.55 -7.08
C LEU A 133 -8.92 18.94 -5.59
N GLY A 134 -7.72 19.22 -5.11
CA GLY A 134 -7.46 19.58 -3.71
C GLY A 134 -7.33 18.38 -2.76
N GLY A 135 -7.30 17.15 -3.29
CA GLY A 135 -7.08 15.93 -2.52
C GLY A 135 -5.62 15.69 -2.18
N GLN A 136 -5.40 14.70 -1.33
CA GLN A 136 -4.05 14.27 -0.93
C GLN A 136 -3.37 13.38 -1.97
N GLY A 137 -4.05 12.91 -3.03
CA GLY A 137 -3.50 11.95 -3.99
C GLY A 137 -3.23 10.55 -3.39
N ALA A 138 -3.65 10.34 -2.15
CA ALA A 138 -3.53 9.10 -1.37
C ALA A 138 -4.57 9.07 -0.24
N PRO A 139 -5.00 7.89 0.26
CA PRO A 139 -4.76 6.57 -0.31
C PRO A 139 -5.61 6.29 -1.56
N LEU A 140 -5.12 5.50 -2.50
CA LEU A 140 -5.85 5.08 -3.71
C LEU A 140 -6.39 3.65 -3.63
N VAL A 141 -5.77 2.81 -2.81
CA VAL A 141 -6.15 1.39 -2.59
C VAL A 141 -7.61 1.20 -2.16
N PRO A 142 -8.26 2.10 -1.41
CA PRO A 142 -9.63 1.92 -0.94
C PRO A 142 -10.70 1.71 -2.03
N ILE A 143 -10.44 2.10 -3.29
CA ILE A 143 -11.36 1.79 -4.41
C ILE A 143 -11.44 0.28 -4.66
N GLY A 144 -10.29 -0.41 -4.61
CA GLY A 144 -10.25 -1.86 -4.73
C GLY A 144 -10.84 -2.56 -3.51
N ASP A 145 -10.58 -2.02 -2.32
CA ASP A 145 -11.16 -2.54 -1.08
C ASP A 145 -12.71 -2.50 -1.13
N GLU A 146 -13.29 -1.42 -1.66
CA GLU A 146 -14.74 -1.28 -1.79
C GLU A 146 -15.33 -2.18 -2.88
N LEU A 147 -14.70 -2.25 -4.05
CA LEU A 147 -15.32 -2.85 -5.24
C LEU A 147 -14.92 -4.31 -5.47
N LEU A 148 -13.70 -4.72 -5.08
CA LEU A 148 -13.21 -6.09 -5.23
C LEU A 148 -13.35 -6.91 -3.94
N PHE A 149 -13.25 -6.26 -2.78
CA PHE A 149 -13.27 -6.91 -1.47
C PHE A 149 -14.50 -6.54 -0.64
N HIS A 150 -15.61 -6.22 -1.30
CA HIS A 150 -16.87 -5.79 -0.69
C HIS A 150 -17.51 -6.79 0.29
N SER A 151 -17.06 -8.04 0.30
CA SER A 151 -17.50 -9.05 1.29
C SER A 151 -16.83 -8.88 2.66
N PHE A 152 -15.87 -7.95 2.79
CA PHE A 152 -15.20 -7.64 4.03
C PHE A 152 -15.62 -6.27 4.54
N ASP A 153 -15.96 -6.20 5.82
CA ASP A 153 -16.33 -4.95 6.48
C ASP A 153 -15.12 -4.01 6.61
N VAL A 154 -13.93 -4.60 6.85
CA VAL A 154 -12.66 -3.88 7.01
C VAL A 154 -11.56 -4.56 6.21
N CYS A 155 -10.78 -3.76 5.49
CA CYS A 155 -9.52 -4.19 4.87
C CYS A 155 -8.35 -3.53 5.60
N ILE A 156 -7.37 -4.34 6.05
CA ILE A 156 -6.15 -3.88 6.72
C ILE A 156 -4.94 -4.22 5.86
N ASN A 157 -4.01 -3.27 5.75
CA ASN A 157 -2.68 -3.50 5.20
C ASN A 157 -1.63 -3.35 6.30
N LEU A 158 -0.80 -4.38 6.50
CA LEU A 158 0.29 -4.42 7.46
C LEU A 158 1.64 -4.21 6.76
N GLY A 159 1.94 -2.96 6.42
CA GLY A 159 3.22 -2.52 5.88
C GLY A 159 4.21 -2.08 6.96
N GLY A 160 5.09 -1.13 6.64
CA GLY A 160 5.89 -0.41 7.64
C GLY A 160 5.01 0.35 8.62
N ILE A 161 3.94 0.93 8.10
CA ILE A 161 2.78 1.51 8.80
C ILE A 161 1.59 0.58 8.54
N SER A 162 0.78 0.33 9.54
CA SER A 162 -0.52 -0.34 9.40
C SER A 162 -1.60 0.69 9.10
N ASN A 163 -2.42 0.40 8.10
CA ASN A 163 -3.57 1.22 7.73
C ASN A 163 -4.80 0.34 7.48
N LEU A 164 -5.97 0.94 7.52
CA LEU A 164 -7.22 0.27 7.23
C LEU A 164 -8.13 1.13 6.37
N SER A 165 -9.06 0.45 5.71
CA SER A 165 -10.23 1.07 5.08
C SER A 165 -11.49 0.29 5.41
N TYR A 166 -12.61 0.99 5.55
CA TYR A 166 -13.93 0.42 5.88
C TYR A 166 -15.04 1.32 5.38
N SER A 167 -16.23 0.75 5.18
CA SER A 167 -17.42 1.53 4.83
C SER A 167 -18.25 1.82 6.05
N TYR A 168 -18.65 3.08 6.21
CA TYR A 168 -19.58 3.51 7.26
C TYR A 168 -20.64 4.41 6.66
N LYS A 169 -21.91 4.02 6.79
CA LYS A 169 -23.06 4.74 6.21
C LYS A 169 -22.87 5.05 4.71
N ASN A 170 -22.50 4.05 3.94
CA ASN A 170 -22.24 4.11 2.50
C ASN A 170 -21.12 5.09 2.11
N THR A 171 -20.19 5.39 3.02
CA THR A 171 -19.03 6.21 2.75
C THR A 171 -17.76 5.44 3.09
N ARG A 172 -16.87 5.25 2.11
CA ARG A 172 -15.58 4.63 2.34
C ARG A 172 -14.70 5.57 3.14
N ARG A 173 -14.06 5.04 4.17
CA ARG A 173 -13.12 5.74 5.05
C ARG A 173 -11.80 4.98 5.09
N ALA A 174 -10.70 5.69 5.25
CA ALA A 174 -9.38 5.10 5.43
C ALA A 174 -8.54 5.96 6.38
N PHE A 175 -7.65 5.32 7.15
CA PHE A 175 -6.69 5.99 8.01
C PHE A 175 -5.54 5.07 8.42
N ASP A 176 -4.43 5.67 8.84
CA ASP A 176 -3.31 4.94 9.42
C ASP A 176 -3.61 4.58 10.87
N ILE A 177 -3.46 3.30 11.20
CA ILE A 177 -3.67 2.79 12.56
C ILE A 177 -2.47 3.13 13.43
N GLY A 178 -1.25 2.86 12.92
CA GLY A 178 0.00 3.05 13.66
C GLY A 178 1.19 2.43 12.93
N MET A 179 2.36 2.50 13.56
CA MET A 179 3.54 1.80 13.07
C MET A 179 3.31 0.29 13.12
N PHE A 180 3.96 -0.47 12.19
CA PHE A 180 3.93 -1.92 12.25
C PHE A 180 5.31 -2.53 12.02
N ASN A 181 5.73 -2.80 10.77
CA ASN A 181 7.02 -3.45 10.52
C ASN A 181 8.23 -2.54 10.75
N THR A 182 8.11 -1.23 10.48
CA THR A 182 9.25 -0.29 10.57
C THR A 182 9.99 -0.38 11.90
N PRO A 183 9.35 -0.20 13.07
CA PRO A 183 10.07 -0.25 14.35
C PRO A 183 10.60 -1.66 14.70
N ILE A 184 9.92 -2.70 14.25
CA ILE A 184 10.37 -4.09 14.45
C ILE A 184 11.66 -4.32 13.65
N ASN A 185 11.66 -3.95 12.36
CA ASN A 185 12.80 -4.12 11.47
C ASN A 185 14.02 -3.32 11.96
N ASP A 186 13.83 -2.06 12.37
CA ASP A 186 14.91 -1.23 12.91
C ASP A 186 15.56 -1.86 14.15
N LEU A 187 14.76 -2.43 15.05
CA LEU A 187 15.27 -3.09 16.25
C LEU A 187 16.10 -4.33 15.94
N VAL A 188 15.62 -5.19 15.03
CA VAL A 188 16.28 -6.47 14.72
C VAL A 188 17.52 -6.31 13.84
N GLN A 189 17.71 -5.15 13.16
CA GLN A 189 18.94 -4.82 12.46
C GLN A 189 20.16 -4.86 13.37
N SER A 190 20.02 -4.49 14.64
CA SER A 190 21.11 -4.57 15.63
C SER A 190 21.56 -6.01 15.88
N LEU A 191 20.74 -7.01 15.57
CA LEU A 191 21.03 -8.44 15.63
C LEU A 191 21.48 -9.02 14.28
N GLY A 192 21.57 -8.18 13.23
CA GLY A 192 21.96 -8.61 11.88
C GLY A 192 20.79 -9.17 11.04
N TYR A 193 19.54 -8.98 11.45
CA TYR A 193 18.36 -9.43 10.70
C TYR A 193 17.68 -8.29 9.96
N ALA A 194 17.14 -8.57 8.78
CA ALA A 194 16.34 -7.60 8.01
C ALA A 194 14.93 -7.43 8.60
N TYR A 195 14.36 -8.47 9.17
CA TYR A 195 13.04 -8.52 9.81
C TYR A 195 12.94 -9.64 10.83
N ASP A 196 11.94 -9.60 11.70
CA ASP A 196 11.65 -10.66 12.68
C ASP A 196 10.85 -11.79 12.01
N LYS A 197 11.57 -12.81 11.52
CA LYS A 197 10.96 -13.94 10.82
C LYS A 197 9.98 -14.67 11.73
N ASP A 198 8.72 -14.81 11.28
CA ASP A 198 7.61 -15.45 11.99
C ASP A 198 7.33 -14.85 13.39
N GLY A 199 7.90 -13.68 13.71
CA GLY A 199 7.80 -13.08 15.04
C GLY A 199 8.57 -13.86 16.13
N ALA A 200 9.61 -14.61 15.74
CA ALA A 200 10.35 -15.48 16.65
C ALA A 200 11.09 -14.71 17.73
N ILE A 201 11.68 -13.56 17.40
CA ILE A 201 12.38 -12.68 18.35
C ILE A 201 11.37 -12.08 19.32
N ALA A 202 10.26 -11.51 18.82
CA ALA A 202 9.17 -11.00 19.64
C ALA A 202 8.61 -12.06 20.60
N ARG A 203 8.45 -13.30 20.12
CA ARG A 203 7.93 -14.41 20.91
C ARG A 203 8.84 -14.78 22.08
N SER A 204 10.15 -14.64 21.92
CA SER A 204 11.14 -14.98 22.98
C SER A 204 11.23 -13.92 24.08
N GLY A 205 10.83 -12.67 23.80
CA GLY A 205 10.92 -11.54 24.70
C GLY A 205 9.75 -11.43 25.69
N ARG A 206 9.86 -10.46 26.58
CA ARG A 206 8.85 -10.09 27.58
C ARG A 206 8.38 -8.65 27.33
N THR A 207 7.09 -8.39 27.57
CA THR A 207 6.54 -7.03 27.45
C THR A 207 7.04 -6.13 28.57
N ILE A 208 7.64 -4.99 28.21
CA ILE A 208 8.06 -3.92 29.12
C ILE A 208 6.88 -2.99 29.32
N LEU A 209 6.17 -3.11 30.45
CA LEU A 209 4.91 -2.38 30.69
C LEU A 209 5.06 -0.86 30.63
N SER A 210 6.18 -0.30 31.12
CA SER A 210 6.42 1.15 31.05
C SER A 210 6.50 1.63 29.58
N LEU A 211 7.28 0.94 28.73
CA LEU A 211 7.38 1.29 27.30
C LEU A 211 6.04 1.09 26.59
N TYR A 212 5.35 -0.02 26.87
CA TYR A 212 4.03 -0.28 26.30
C TYR A 212 3.04 0.86 26.60
N ASN A 213 2.99 1.31 27.85
CA ASN A 213 2.12 2.43 28.25
C ASN A 213 2.56 3.76 27.61
N ASP A 214 3.86 4.02 27.55
CA ASP A 214 4.40 5.23 26.93
C ASP A 214 4.09 5.30 25.43
N LEU A 215 4.13 4.17 24.72
CA LEU A 215 3.74 4.09 23.30
C LEU A 215 2.24 4.28 23.10
N ASN A 216 1.42 3.67 23.98
CA ASN A 216 -0.04 3.83 23.92
C ASN A 216 -0.50 5.26 24.24
N ALA A 217 0.30 6.02 25.01
CA ALA A 217 0.00 7.40 25.38
C ALA A 217 0.41 8.45 24.32
N LEU A 218 0.97 8.04 23.18
CA LEU A 218 1.30 8.97 22.10
C LEU A 218 0.03 9.62 21.53
N GLU A 219 0.05 10.93 21.35
CA GLU A 219 -1.11 11.75 20.94
C GLU A 219 -1.79 11.27 19.67
N PHE A 220 -1.02 10.73 18.73
CA PHE A 220 -1.55 10.19 17.48
C PHE A 220 -2.66 9.14 17.69
N TYR A 221 -2.52 8.29 18.72
CA TYR A 221 -3.50 7.22 18.97
C TYR A 221 -4.81 7.73 19.57
N ALA A 222 -4.81 8.94 20.14
CA ALA A 222 -6.02 9.60 20.62
C ALA A 222 -6.81 10.32 19.51
N LEU A 223 -6.20 10.58 18.35
CA LEU A 223 -6.85 11.25 17.23
C LEU A 223 -7.98 10.40 16.65
N GLN A 224 -9.09 11.06 16.34
CA GLN A 224 -10.27 10.44 15.73
C GLN A 224 -10.39 10.85 14.26
N GLY A 225 -10.98 9.97 13.43
CA GLY A 225 -11.22 10.24 12.01
C GLY A 225 -10.00 9.96 11.12
N ALA A 226 -9.94 10.65 9.98
CA ALA A 226 -8.85 10.51 9.03
C ALA A 226 -7.54 11.01 9.64
N LYS A 227 -6.52 10.15 9.66
CA LYS A 227 -5.19 10.46 10.17
C LYS A 227 -4.13 9.67 9.41
N SER A 228 -2.97 10.26 9.22
CA SER A 228 -1.84 9.64 8.53
C SER A 228 -0.53 9.83 9.28
N LEU A 229 0.43 8.94 9.03
CA LEU A 229 1.76 8.92 9.62
C LEU A 229 2.83 9.08 8.55
N GLY A 230 3.87 9.84 8.87
CA GLY A 230 5.09 9.93 8.09
C GLY A 230 6.31 9.37 8.83
N LYS A 231 7.42 9.23 8.11
CA LYS A 231 8.70 8.80 8.69
C LYS A 231 9.20 9.77 9.76
N GLU A 232 8.91 11.06 9.62
CA GLU A 232 9.28 12.12 10.56
C GLU A 232 8.64 11.85 11.93
N TRP A 233 7.34 11.54 11.95
CA TRP A 233 6.64 11.21 13.19
C TRP A 233 7.24 9.98 13.88
N TYR A 234 7.57 8.95 13.08
CA TYR A 234 8.22 7.75 13.60
C TYR A 234 9.53 8.11 14.32
N HIS A 235 10.42 8.85 13.67
CA HIS A 235 11.71 9.22 14.26
C HIS A 235 11.56 10.17 15.46
N ASP A 236 10.66 11.15 15.36
CA ASP A 236 10.53 12.22 16.37
C ASP A 236 9.75 11.79 17.61
N GLN A 237 8.78 10.93 17.48
CA GLN A 237 7.87 10.57 18.57
C GLN A 237 8.04 9.10 19.02
N TYR A 238 8.00 8.16 18.09
CA TYR A 238 7.94 6.73 18.39
C TYR A 238 9.32 6.16 18.71
N ALA A 239 10.29 6.29 17.81
CA ALA A 239 11.64 5.72 17.95
C ALA A 239 12.39 6.27 19.17
N LYS A 240 12.18 7.55 19.53
CA LYS A 240 12.78 8.15 20.74
C LYS A 240 12.36 7.44 22.03
N LYS A 241 11.11 6.95 22.11
CA LYS A 241 10.64 6.18 23.28
C LYS A 241 11.36 4.84 23.38
N ILE A 242 11.56 4.18 22.25
CA ILE A 242 12.25 2.89 22.20
C ILE A 242 13.72 3.05 22.54
N THR A 243 14.42 4.01 21.93
CA THR A 243 15.87 4.23 22.12
C THR A 243 16.22 4.72 23.52
N ALA A 244 15.31 5.36 24.23
CA ALA A 244 15.48 5.74 25.62
C ALA A 244 15.46 4.55 26.59
N MET A 245 14.92 3.40 26.15
CA MET A 245 14.76 2.21 26.96
C MET A 245 16.02 1.31 26.89
N LYS A 246 16.64 1.05 28.02
CA LYS A 246 17.76 0.10 28.12
C LYS A 246 17.22 -1.27 28.48
N ALA A 247 17.00 -2.11 27.48
CA ALA A 247 16.47 -3.46 27.63
C ALA A 247 17.01 -4.40 26.54
N PRO A 248 16.90 -5.73 26.71
CA PRO A 248 17.18 -6.70 25.64
C PRO A 248 16.35 -6.40 24.40
N VAL A 249 16.93 -6.62 23.22
CA VAL A 249 16.25 -6.32 21.93
C VAL A 249 14.98 -7.14 21.77
N GLU A 250 14.98 -8.40 22.18
CA GLU A 250 13.81 -9.28 22.16
C GLU A 250 12.65 -8.74 23.00
N ASP A 251 12.93 -8.10 24.13
CA ASP A 251 11.90 -7.48 24.99
C ASP A 251 11.35 -6.21 24.34
N LEU A 252 12.20 -5.41 23.67
CA LEU A 252 11.78 -4.25 22.90
C LEU A 252 10.89 -4.67 21.72
N VAL A 253 11.33 -5.65 20.92
CA VAL A 253 10.57 -6.18 19.78
C VAL A 253 9.23 -6.76 20.24
N ARG A 254 9.21 -7.52 21.35
CA ARG A 254 7.97 -8.03 21.96
C ARG A 254 7.02 -6.91 22.34
N THR A 255 7.53 -5.87 22.97
CA THR A 255 6.72 -4.74 23.46
C THR A 255 6.12 -3.96 22.31
N VAL A 256 6.93 -3.67 21.27
CA VAL A 256 6.48 -3.00 20.05
C VAL A 256 5.42 -3.81 19.33
N THR A 257 5.64 -5.13 19.16
CA THR A 257 4.66 -6.02 18.53
C THR A 257 3.34 -6.03 19.30
N ALA A 258 3.38 -6.15 20.63
CA ALA A 258 2.19 -6.14 21.47
C ALA A 258 1.43 -4.79 21.39
N HIS A 259 2.16 -3.66 21.38
CA HIS A 259 1.58 -2.34 21.19
C HIS A 259 0.91 -2.20 19.80
N ASN A 260 1.59 -2.59 18.73
CA ASN A 260 1.06 -2.49 17.37
C ASN A 260 -0.24 -3.31 17.22
N VAL A 261 -0.25 -4.54 17.73
CA VAL A 261 -1.45 -5.39 17.74
C VAL A 261 -2.57 -4.77 18.58
N HIS A 262 -2.25 -4.18 19.73
CA HIS A 262 -3.22 -3.47 20.55
C HIS A 262 -3.89 -2.33 19.78
N GLN A 263 -3.14 -1.50 19.06
CA GLN A 263 -3.70 -0.39 18.29
C GLN A 263 -4.63 -0.87 17.16
N ILE A 264 -4.29 -1.97 16.48
CA ILE A 264 -5.17 -2.59 15.48
C ILE A 264 -6.45 -3.10 16.15
N THR A 265 -6.32 -3.76 17.30
CA THR A 265 -7.47 -4.25 18.08
C THR A 265 -8.41 -3.12 18.49
N GLN A 266 -7.86 -1.98 18.97
CA GLN A 266 -8.66 -0.81 19.35
C GLN A 266 -9.37 -0.17 18.15
N ALA A 267 -8.69 -0.08 17.00
CA ALA A 267 -9.29 0.43 15.77
C ALA A 267 -10.47 -0.45 15.32
N LEU A 268 -10.28 -1.77 15.27
CA LEU A 268 -11.34 -2.71 14.94
C LEU A 268 -12.50 -2.67 15.95
N LYS A 269 -12.18 -2.59 17.25
CA LYS A 269 -13.20 -2.51 18.31
C LYS A 269 -14.04 -1.23 18.16
N THR A 270 -13.42 -0.10 17.84
CA THR A 270 -14.13 1.17 17.62
C THR A 270 -15.09 1.07 16.42
N ILE A 271 -14.69 0.39 15.33
CA ILE A 271 -15.55 0.18 14.17
C ILE A 271 -16.71 -0.75 14.52
N PHE A 272 -16.43 -1.85 15.22
CA PHE A 272 -17.44 -2.80 15.66
C PHE A 272 -18.50 -2.15 16.57
N ASP A 273 -18.06 -1.38 17.58
CA ASP A 273 -18.95 -0.73 18.54
C ASP A 273 -19.80 0.40 17.92
N ALA A 274 -19.40 0.92 16.76
CA ALA A 274 -20.15 1.95 16.04
C ALA A 274 -21.37 1.40 15.28
N ASP A 275 -21.47 0.09 15.09
CA ASP A 275 -22.57 -0.57 14.39
C ASP A 275 -23.14 -1.72 15.25
N SER A 276 -24.25 -1.46 15.90
CA SER A 276 -24.92 -2.42 16.80
C SER A 276 -25.60 -3.60 16.09
N GLU A 277 -25.66 -3.59 14.75
CA GLU A 277 -26.26 -4.68 13.97
C GLU A 277 -25.22 -5.75 13.59
N LEU A 278 -23.93 -5.47 13.74
CA LEU A 278 -22.88 -6.42 13.45
C LEU A 278 -22.75 -7.48 14.56
N GLU A 279 -22.83 -8.73 14.17
CA GLU A 279 -22.49 -9.84 15.08
C GLU A 279 -20.96 -9.98 15.22
N LYS A 280 -20.24 -9.86 14.10
CA LYS A 280 -18.77 -9.82 14.00
C LYS A 280 -18.34 -9.05 12.75
N LEU A 281 -17.16 -8.44 12.82
CA LEU A 281 -16.50 -7.88 11.65
C LEU A 281 -15.83 -8.97 10.81
N ASN A 282 -16.01 -8.96 9.49
CA ASN A 282 -15.20 -9.73 8.55
C ASN A 282 -14.02 -8.86 8.11
N VAL A 283 -12.80 -9.25 8.47
CA VAL A 283 -11.60 -8.44 8.26
C VAL A 283 -10.64 -9.14 7.31
N LEU A 284 -10.33 -8.50 6.18
CA LEU A 284 -9.25 -8.91 5.28
C LEU A 284 -7.95 -8.28 5.74
N ILE A 285 -6.91 -9.08 5.97
CA ILE A 285 -5.59 -8.60 6.37
C ILE A 285 -4.56 -8.97 5.30
N THR A 286 -3.86 -7.97 4.77
CA THR A 286 -2.83 -8.10 3.74
C THR A 286 -1.54 -7.37 4.15
N GLY A 287 -0.53 -7.38 3.28
CA GLY A 287 0.77 -6.78 3.51
C GLY A 287 1.75 -7.68 4.24
N GLY A 288 3.05 -7.40 4.09
CA GLY A 288 4.14 -8.25 4.58
C GLY A 288 4.13 -8.54 6.08
N GLY A 289 3.46 -7.71 6.89
CA GLY A 289 3.29 -7.96 8.32
C GLY A 289 2.46 -9.20 8.66
N THR A 290 1.67 -9.72 7.72
CA THR A 290 0.91 -10.97 7.88
C THR A 290 1.81 -12.20 8.03
N HIS A 291 3.05 -12.13 7.53
CA HIS A 291 4.04 -13.18 7.71
C HIS A 291 4.59 -13.26 9.16
N ASN A 292 4.31 -12.26 10.01
CA ASN A 292 4.63 -12.32 11.43
C ASN A 292 3.55 -13.15 12.15
N SER A 293 3.73 -14.47 12.19
CA SER A 293 2.77 -15.40 12.77
C SER A 293 2.47 -15.13 14.24
N PHE A 294 3.45 -14.62 15.00
CA PHE A 294 3.26 -14.26 16.40
C PHE A 294 2.32 -13.03 16.55
N ALA A 295 2.51 -11.99 15.73
CA ALA A 295 1.60 -10.84 15.74
C ALA A 295 0.18 -11.25 15.34
N MET A 296 0.03 -12.14 14.35
CA MET A 296 -1.27 -12.64 13.90
C MET A 296 -1.95 -13.52 14.96
N GLU A 297 -1.21 -14.31 15.73
CA GLU A 297 -1.73 -15.08 16.87
C GLU A 297 -2.26 -14.15 17.97
N LEU A 298 -1.50 -13.11 18.32
CA LEU A 298 -1.94 -12.11 19.30
C LEU A 298 -3.20 -11.38 18.83
N LEU A 299 -3.23 -10.96 17.56
CA LEU A 299 -4.38 -10.24 16.98
C LEU A 299 -5.63 -11.12 16.99
N ARG A 300 -5.54 -12.38 16.54
CA ARG A 300 -6.67 -13.31 16.59
C ARG A 300 -7.20 -13.50 18.01
N THR A 301 -6.30 -13.61 18.99
CA THR A 301 -6.68 -13.78 20.39
C THR A 301 -7.41 -12.56 20.93
N GLN A 302 -6.95 -11.34 20.59
CA GLN A 302 -7.55 -10.09 21.10
C GLN A 302 -8.86 -9.71 20.40
N THR A 303 -9.12 -10.24 19.22
CA THR A 303 -10.31 -9.90 18.41
C THR A 303 -11.36 -11.02 18.34
N LEU A 304 -11.10 -12.16 18.98
CA LEU A 304 -11.89 -13.39 18.87
C LEU A 304 -13.40 -13.20 19.04
N ASP A 305 -13.79 -12.33 19.96
CA ASP A 305 -15.19 -12.13 20.32
C ASP A 305 -15.97 -11.27 19.30
N PHE A 306 -15.28 -10.41 18.53
CA PHE A 306 -15.95 -9.40 17.70
C PHE A 306 -15.44 -9.32 16.25
N ALA A 307 -14.41 -10.09 15.86
CA ALA A 307 -13.93 -10.10 14.48
C ALA A 307 -13.51 -11.50 14.01
N THR A 308 -13.73 -11.75 12.73
CA THR A 308 -13.20 -12.90 11.99
C THR A 308 -12.12 -12.40 11.05
N LEU A 309 -10.88 -12.86 11.22
CA LEU A 309 -9.72 -12.41 10.47
C LEU A 309 -9.43 -13.40 9.33
N LEU A 310 -9.45 -12.91 8.10
CA LEU A 310 -9.02 -13.64 6.91
C LEU A 310 -7.67 -13.10 6.46
N ILE A 311 -6.69 -13.99 6.39
CA ILE A 311 -5.40 -13.76 5.73
C ILE A 311 -5.46 -14.54 4.43
N PRO A 312 -5.41 -13.89 3.27
CA PRO A 312 -5.50 -14.56 1.97
C PRO A 312 -4.22 -15.33 1.65
N ASP A 313 -4.15 -15.91 0.46
CA ASP A 313 -2.93 -16.53 -0.04
C ASP A 313 -1.80 -15.51 -0.25
N HIS A 314 -0.57 -16.02 -0.39
CA HIS A 314 0.62 -15.19 -0.58
C HIS A 314 0.52 -14.30 -1.82
N GLN A 315 -0.13 -14.77 -2.87
CA GLN A 315 -0.27 -14.02 -4.11
C GLN A 315 -1.05 -12.72 -3.89
N LEU A 316 -2.18 -12.79 -3.17
CA LEU A 316 -2.93 -11.56 -2.85
C LEU A 316 -2.22 -10.71 -1.78
N ILE A 317 -1.51 -11.31 -0.83
CA ILE A 317 -0.74 -10.57 0.17
C ILE A 317 0.32 -9.69 -0.50
N ASP A 318 1.09 -10.28 -1.43
CA ASP A 318 2.28 -9.64 -1.99
C ASP A 318 1.92 -8.68 -3.14
N TYR A 319 0.85 -8.98 -3.92
CA TYR A 319 0.53 -8.25 -5.15
C TYR A 319 -0.77 -7.45 -5.09
N LYS A 320 -1.39 -7.27 -3.93
CA LYS A 320 -2.66 -6.54 -3.79
C LYS A 320 -2.60 -5.13 -4.37
N GLU A 321 -1.52 -4.39 -4.16
CA GLU A 321 -1.40 -3.03 -4.67
C GLU A 321 -1.31 -3.03 -6.20
N ALA A 322 -0.51 -3.90 -6.80
CA ALA A 322 -0.42 -4.04 -8.26
C ALA A 322 -1.77 -4.49 -8.88
N LEU A 323 -2.50 -5.41 -8.22
CA LEU A 323 -3.88 -5.77 -8.59
C LEU A 323 -4.80 -4.56 -8.58
N ILE A 324 -4.74 -3.72 -7.54
CA ILE A 324 -5.63 -2.55 -7.43
C ILE A 324 -5.28 -1.49 -8.47
N PHE A 325 -3.99 -1.26 -8.78
CA PHE A 325 -3.63 -0.36 -9.87
C PHE A 325 -4.05 -0.91 -11.24
N ALA A 326 -4.00 -2.23 -11.46
CA ALA A 326 -4.62 -2.87 -12.63
C ALA A 326 -6.13 -2.56 -12.69
N PHE A 327 -6.83 -2.69 -11.56
CA PHE A 327 -8.26 -2.39 -11.48
C PHE A 327 -8.59 -0.92 -11.71
N MET A 328 -7.78 0.00 -11.17
CA MET A 328 -7.92 1.43 -11.44
C MET A 328 -7.75 1.76 -12.93
N GLY A 329 -6.81 1.11 -13.61
CA GLY A 329 -6.64 1.20 -15.06
C GLY A 329 -7.86 0.65 -15.82
N TYR A 330 -8.41 -0.48 -15.40
CA TYR A 330 -9.64 -1.07 -15.93
C TYR A 330 -10.83 -0.12 -15.80
N LEU A 331 -11.03 0.50 -14.63
CA LEU A 331 -12.09 1.49 -14.41
C LEU A 331 -11.87 2.77 -15.26
N ARG A 332 -10.61 3.21 -15.37
CA ARG A 332 -10.25 4.41 -16.17
C ARG A 332 -10.65 4.28 -17.63
N VAL A 333 -10.38 3.14 -18.25
CA VAL A 333 -10.75 2.88 -19.65
C VAL A 333 -12.27 2.89 -19.86
N GLN A 334 -13.04 2.51 -18.82
CA GLN A 334 -14.50 2.53 -18.84
C GLN A 334 -15.09 3.88 -18.42
N ASN A 335 -14.26 4.89 -18.14
CA ASN A 335 -14.66 6.19 -17.62
C ASN A 335 -15.49 6.10 -16.32
N LYS A 336 -15.17 5.12 -15.46
CA LYS A 336 -15.76 4.93 -14.14
C LYS A 336 -14.90 5.59 -13.07
N ILE A 337 -15.53 6.00 -11.95
CA ILE A 337 -14.84 6.51 -10.77
C ILE A 337 -13.83 5.46 -10.28
N ASN A 338 -12.58 5.88 -10.04
CA ASN A 338 -11.52 5.04 -9.52
C ASN A 338 -10.76 5.67 -8.34
N VAL A 339 -11.17 6.87 -7.89
CA VAL A 339 -10.65 7.55 -6.69
C VAL A 339 -11.83 8.15 -5.91
N TYR A 340 -11.92 7.85 -4.62
CA TYR A 340 -12.93 8.40 -3.72
C TYR A 340 -12.43 9.63 -2.97
N SER A 341 -13.14 10.73 -3.11
CA SER A 341 -12.90 11.99 -2.38
C SER A 341 -13.04 11.82 -0.85
N SER A 342 -13.88 10.89 -0.42
CA SER A 342 -14.09 10.58 1.00
C SER A 342 -12.84 10.05 1.72
N VAL A 343 -11.86 9.52 0.97
CA VAL A 343 -10.59 9.03 1.54
C VAL A 343 -9.40 9.95 1.24
N THR A 344 -9.43 10.68 0.12
CA THR A 344 -8.33 11.57 -0.28
C THR A 344 -8.53 13.01 0.16
N GLY A 345 -9.77 13.40 0.49
CA GLY A 345 -10.13 14.77 0.81
C GLY A 345 -10.28 15.69 -0.41
N ALA A 346 -10.32 15.14 -1.63
CA ALA A 346 -10.60 15.89 -2.85
C ALA A 346 -12.02 16.48 -2.84
N SER A 347 -12.28 17.48 -3.69
CA SER A 347 -13.58 18.14 -3.80
C SER A 347 -14.67 17.24 -4.42
N ALA A 348 -14.28 16.18 -5.15
CA ALA A 348 -15.20 15.22 -5.76
C ALA A 348 -14.49 13.89 -6.05
N ASP A 349 -15.28 12.81 -6.14
CA ASP A 349 -14.81 11.54 -6.68
C ASP A 349 -14.35 11.70 -8.13
N SER A 350 -13.33 10.96 -8.52
CA SER A 350 -12.71 11.17 -9.82
C SER A 350 -12.41 9.88 -10.58
N CYS A 351 -12.26 10.02 -11.90
CA CYS A 351 -11.74 9.03 -12.81
C CYS A 351 -10.30 9.43 -13.18
N ALA A 352 -9.37 9.06 -12.33
CA ALA A 352 -7.97 9.46 -12.42
C ALA A 352 -7.16 8.54 -13.36
N GLY A 353 -6.00 9.05 -13.79
CA GLY A 353 -5.07 8.35 -14.67
C GLY A 353 -5.07 8.92 -16.10
N THR A 354 -3.88 9.05 -16.64
CA THR A 354 -3.65 9.46 -18.04
C THR A 354 -3.65 8.22 -18.93
N LEU A 355 -4.61 8.12 -19.84
CA LEU A 355 -4.69 7.03 -20.82
C LEU A 355 -3.91 7.40 -22.09
N ILE A 356 -3.01 6.55 -22.52
CA ILE A 356 -2.22 6.65 -23.75
C ILE A 356 -2.55 5.47 -24.65
N GLN A 357 -2.74 5.76 -25.96
CA GLN A 357 -2.89 4.75 -27.00
C GLN A 357 -1.56 4.55 -27.74
N PRO A 358 -1.20 3.32 -28.14
CA PRO A 358 -0.06 3.09 -29.02
C PRO A 358 -0.32 3.79 -30.37
N ASN A 359 0.65 4.52 -30.93
CA ASN A 359 0.57 5.25 -32.21
C ASN A 359 -0.26 6.55 -32.22
N GLU A 360 -0.61 7.16 -31.11
CA GLU A 360 -1.03 8.55 -31.14
C GLU A 360 0.14 9.46 -31.55
N GLN A 361 0.34 9.63 -32.87
CA GLN A 361 1.24 10.66 -33.39
C GLN A 361 0.74 12.02 -32.90
N ARG A 362 1.59 12.80 -32.25
CA ARG A 362 1.32 14.19 -31.94
C ARG A 362 1.04 14.93 -33.25
N THR A 363 -0.21 15.30 -33.51
CA THR A 363 -0.52 16.44 -34.38
C THR A 363 -0.09 17.68 -33.59
N PHE A 364 1.14 18.13 -33.82
CA PHE A 364 1.56 19.47 -33.42
C PHE A 364 0.73 20.45 -34.25
N SER A 365 -0.26 21.09 -33.65
CA SER A 365 -0.93 22.29 -34.17
C SER A 365 -0.29 23.52 -33.55
#